data_604f5491a3951a23c897b9550c347975
#
_entry.id   604f5491a3951a23c897b9550c347975
#
_cell.length_a   1.000
_cell.length_b   1.000
_cell.length_c   1.000
_cell.angle_alpha   90.00
_cell.angle_beta   90.00
_cell.angle_gamma   90.00
#
_symmetry.space_group_name_H-M   'P 1'
#
loop_
_entity.id
_entity.type
_entity.pdbx_description
1 polymer ?
#
loop_
_entity_poly.entity_id
_entity_poly.type
_entity_poly.pdbx_seq_one_letter_code
_entity_poly.pdbx_strand_id
1 'polypeptide(L)'
;MFKHGIPTAKYQTFTDINLAHDYIEQNGVPIVIKADGLAAGKGVVVALTDNEAHQAINSMLSKNKFGSAGDRIVIEEFLEGDEASFIVICDGKNILPLASSQDHKRLKSNDFGPNTGGMGAYSPAPIVSKEIYEKIMNQIIKPTVRGMKKDGVKFQPKLRHVPNGQSYADQP
;
A
#
# COMPACT_ATOMS: atom_id res chain seq x y z
N MET A 1 -8.45 8.54 2.84
CA MET A 1 -9.48 7.49 2.88
C MET A 1 -10.43 7.72 4.03
N PHE A 2 -9.95 7.91 5.26
CA PHE A 2 -10.78 8.12 6.46
C PHE A 2 -11.83 9.23 6.30
N LYS A 3 -11.44 10.43 5.80
CA LYS A 3 -12.31 11.59 5.53
C LYS A 3 -13.55 11.25 4.68
N HIS A 4 -13.47 10.25 3.82
CA HIS A 4 -14.52 9.88 2.89
C HIS A 4 -15.17 8.53 3.21
N GLY A 5 -14.90 7.96 4.40
CA GLY A 5 -15.46 6.68 4.83
C GLY A 5 -15.03 5.48 3.98
N ILE A 6 -13.84 5.56 3.36
CA ILE A 6 -13.30 4.49 2.53
C ILE A 6 -12.57 3.49 3.44
N PRO A 7 -12.92 2.19 3.39
CA PRO A 7 -12.27 1.17 4.19
C PRO A 7 -10.74 1.17 3.98
N THR A 8 -10.01 1.14 5.07
CA THR A 8 -8.56 1.03 5.11
C THR A 8 -8.14 0.53 6.47
N ALA A 9 -6.95 -0.05 6.60
CA ALA A 9 -6.36 -0.40 7.88
C ALA A 9 -6.32 0.81 8.81
N LYS A 10 -6.53 0.60 10.10
CA LYS A 10 -6.25 1.63 11.10
C LYS A 10 -4.77 1.92 11.09
N TYR A 11 -4.39 3.18 11.20
CA TYR A 11 -2.99 3.56 11.19
C TYR A 11 -2.73 4.81 12.02
N GLN A 12 -1.49 4.96 12.45
CA GLN A 12 -0.98 6.18 13.06
C GLN A 12 0.45 6.44 12.60
N THR A 13 0.83 7.71 12.52
CA THR A 13 2.17 8.13 12.10
C THR A 13 2.96 8.64 13.31
N PHE A 14 4.27 8.33 13.35
CA PHE A 14 5.16 8.69 14.44
C PHE A 14 6.48 9.25 13.92
N THR A 15 6.94 10.29 14.58
CA THR A 15 8.28 10.87 14.45
C THR A 15 9.06 10.73 15.75
N ASP A 16 8.37 10.45 16.86
CA ASP A 16 8.93 10.19 18.18
C ASP A 16 8.96 8.67 18.45
N ILE A 17 10.12 8.18 18.82
CA ILE A 17 10.37 6.76 19.02
C ILE A 17 9.64 6.22 20.27
N ASN A 18 9.53 7.02 21.33
CA ASN A 18 8.88 6.57 22.57
C ASN A 18 7.38 6.46 22.36
N LEU A 19 6.76 7.45 21.68
CA LEU A 19 5.34 7.39 21.34
C LEU A 19 5.01 6.21 20.42
N ALA A 20 5.94 5.82 19.53
CA ALA A 20 5.77 4.65 18.69
C ALA A 20 5.82 3.35 19.50
N HIS A 21 6.72 3.26 20.50
CA HIS A 21 6.80 2.12 21.41
C HIS A 21 5.54 2.01 22.27
N ASP A 22 5.10 3.11 22.87
CA ASP A 22 3.87 3.16 23.68
C ASP A 22 2.65 2.69 22.87
N TYR A 23 2.60 3.03 21.57
CA TYR A 23 1.53 2.60 20.70
C TYR A 23 1.53 1.08 20.48
N ILE A 24 2.71 0.45 20.33
CA ILE A 24 2.81 -1.03 20.25
C ILE A 24 2.31 -1.68 21.53
N GLU A 25 2.74 -1.17 22.70
CA GLU A 25 2.30 -1.71 24.00
C GLU A 25 0.77 -1.64 24.19
N GLN A 26 0.13 -0.59 23.64
CA GLN A 26 -1.32 -0.41 23.74
C GLN A 26 -2.12 -1.26 22.75
N ASN A 27 -1.58 -1.51 21.57
CA ASN A 27 -2.32 -2.18 20.47
C ASN A 27 -1.90 -3.64 20.27
N GLY A 28 -0.69 -4.02 20.72
CA GLY A 28 -0.16 -5.36 20.58
C GLY A 28 0.25 -5.71 19.14
N VAL A 29 0.53 -6.99 18.95
CA VAL A 29 0.91 -7.61 17.66
C VAL A 29 -0.12 -8.69 17.29
N PRO A 30 -0.24 -9.08 15.99
CA PRO A 30 0.57 -8.65 14.84
C PRO A 30 0.26 -7.22 14.39
N ILE A 31 1.31 -6.53 13.88
CA ILE A 31 1.20 -5.14 13.44
C ILE A 31 2.16 -4.86 12.27
N VAL A 32 1.88 -3.85 11.45
CA VAL A 32 2.73 -3.52 10.31
C VAL A 32 3.40 -2.15 10.54
N ILE A 33 4.72 -2.09 10.38
CA ILE A 33 5.50 -0.88 10.56
C ILE A 33 6.17 -0.53 9.23
N LYS A 34 5.98 0.70 8.77
CA LYS A 34 6.46 1.18 7.48
C LYS A 34 7.23 2.48 7.64
N ALA A 35 8.38 2.59 6.98
CA ALA A 35 9.01 3.90 6.74
C ALA A 35 8.14 4.71 5.77
N ASP A 36 7.87 5.98 6.10
CA ASP A 36 6.96 6.84 5.30
C ASP A 36 7.63 7.46 4.06
N GLY A 37 8.87 7.13 3.79
CA GLY A 37 9.61 7.59 2.63
C GLY A 37 9.95 6.47 1.65
N LEU A 38 10.64 6.86 0.55
CA LEU A 38 11.12 5.90 -0.46
C LEU A 38 12.18 4.99 0.14
N ALA A 39 11.81 3.75 0.44
CA ALA A 39 12.70 2.72 1.00
C ALA A 39 12.89 1.51 0.05
N ALA A 40 12.57 1.66 -1.24
CA ALA A 40 12.72 0.64 -2.29
C ALA A 40 12.14 -0.74 -1.89
N GLY A 41 10.97 -0.75 -1.25
CA GLY A 41 10.28 -1.96 -0.79
C GLY A 41 10.88 -2.62 0.46
N LYS A 42 11.97 -2.06 1.02
CA LYS A 42 12.65 -2.62 2.21
C LYS A 42 12.21 -1.97 3.53
N GLY A 43 11.39 -0.95 3.48
CA GLY A 43 10.92 -0.18 4.64
C GLY A 43 9.61 -0.70 5.22
N VAL A 44 9.27 -1.98 5.08
CA VAL A 44 8.05 -2.59 5.62
C VAL A 44 8.42 -3.80 6.46
N VAL A 45 7.93 -3.85 7.68
CA VAL A 45 8.07 -4.98 8.61
C VAL A 45 6.68 -5.38 9.09
N VAL A 46 6.33 -6.65 8.88
CA VAL A 46 5.19 -7.29 9.56
C VAL A 46 5.75 -7.90 10.83
N ALA A 47 5.46 -7.29 11.96
CA ALA A 47 5.91 -7.74 13.26
C ALA A 47 4.88 -8.69 13.88
N LEU A 48 5.29 -9.92 14.13
CA LEU A 48 4.48 -10.96 14.78
C LEU A 48 4.74 -11.04 16.29
N THR A 49 5.82 -10.41 16.76
CA THR A 49 6.20 -10.35 18.15
C THR A 49 6.52 -8.91 18.56
N ASP A 50 6.33 -8.56 19.83
CA ASP A 50 6.66 -7.23 20.37
C ASP A 50 8.13 -6.87 20.12
N ASN A 51 9.04 -7.84 20.28
CA ASN A 51 10.46 -7.64 20.01
C ASN A 51 10.74 -7.24 18.56
N GLU A 52 10.10 -7.90 17.60
CA GLU A 52 10.20 -7.51 16.17
C GLU A 52 9.68 -6.11 15.94
N ALA A 53 8.55 -5.75 16.55
CA ALA A 53 7.96 -4.42 16.44
C ALA A 53 8.90 -3.34 16.98
N HIS A 54 9.42 -3.52 18.19
CA HIS A 54 10.36 -2.58 18.80
C HIS A 54 11.66 -2.46 18.01
N GLN A 55 12.20 -3.57 17.50
CA GLN A 55 13.39 -3.55 16.63
C GLN A 55 13.14 -2.80 15.32
N ALA A 56 11.97 -2.99 14.71
CA ALA A 56 11.58 -2.27 13.49
C ALA A 56 11.50 -0.76 13.71
N ILE A 57 10.83 -0.32 14.79
CA ILE A 57 10.74 1.10 15.16
C ILE A 57 12.14 1.69 15.33
N ASN A 58 12.99 1.04 16.16
CA ASN A 58 14.34 1.49 16.40
C ASN A 58 15.15 1.62 15.09
N SER A 59 15.06 0.62 14.22
CA SER A 59 15.82 0.58 12.97
C SER A 59 15.35 1.62 11.95
N MET A 60 14.06 1.97 11.93
CA MET A 60 13.48 2.89 10.97
C MET A 60 13.64 4.36 11.39
N LEU A 61 13.35 4.68 12.65
CA LEU A 61 13.47 6.04 13.18
C LEU A 61 14.92 6.45 13.49
N SER A 62 15.86 5.49 13.61
CA SER A 62 17.26 5.83 13.68
C SER A 62 17.75 6.29 12.30
N LYS A 63 18.23 7.51 12.19
CA LYS A 63 18.62 8.23 10.94
C LYS A 63 19.62 7.50 10.04
N ASN A 64 20.16 6.36 10.48
CA ASN A 64 21.27 5.68 9.79
C ASN A 64 20.84 4.62 8.76
N LYS A 65 19.60 4.12 8.78
CA LYS A 65 19.20 2.99 7.92
C LYS A 65 18.47 3.40 6.64
N PHE A 66 17.63 4.43 6.72
CA PHE A 66 16.77 4.86 5.62
C PHE A 66 16.92 6.36 5.28
N GLY A 67 17.90 7.07 5.86
CA GLY A 67 18.06 8.50 5.68
C GLY A 67 16.78 9.27 6.04
N SER A 68 16.41 10.27 5.23
CA SER A 68 15.18 11.05 5.44
C SER A 68 13.88 10.23 5.33
N ALA A 69 13.91 9.05 4.69
CA ALA A 69 12.75 8.17 4.63
C ALA A 69 12.41 7.55 5.99
N GLY A 70 13.36 7.51 6.94
CA GLY A 70 13.16 7.06 8.31
C GLY A 70 12.77 8.15 9.31
N ASP A 71 12.65 9.41 8.89
CA ASP A 71 12.27 10.52 9.79
C ASP A 71 10.83 10.38 10.31
N ARG A 72 10.01 9.58 9.64
CA ARG A 72 8.63 9.27 10.02
C ARG A 72 8.31 7.82 9.68
N ILE A 73 7.58 7.16 10.57
CA ILE A 73 7.04 5.82 10.34
C ILE A 73 5.52 5.84 10.38
N VAL A 74 4.92 4.88 9.71
CA VAL A 74 3.49 4.55 9.79
C VAL A 74 3.36 3.19 10.46
N ILE A 75 2.57 3.11 11.51
CA ILE A 75 2.20 1.86 12.17
C ILE A 75 0.75 1.55 11.80
N GLU A 76 0.51 0.39 11.22
CA GLU A 76 -0.79 -0.02 10.68
C GLU A 76 -1.27 -1.32 11.29
N GLU A 77 -2.58 -1.46 11.37
CA GLU A 77 -3.26 -2.71 11.66
C GLU A 77 -2.81 -3.81 10.68
N PHE A 78 -2.51 -4.99 11.20
CA PHE A 78 -2.28 -6.16 10.36
C PHE A 78 -3.63 -6.68 9.84
N LEU A 79 -3.78 -6.70 8.52
CA LEU A 79 -4.97 -7.23 7.88
C LEU A 79 -4.73 -8.68 7.47
N GLU A 80 -5.59 -9.58 7.93
CA GLU A 80 -5.60 -10.97 7.51
C GLU A 80 -6.42 -11.13 6.22
N GLY A 81 -5.92 -11.94 5.30
CA GLY A 81 -6.59 -12.25 4.04
C GLY A 81 -5.66 -12.35 2.85
N ASP A 82 -6.24 -12.70 1.71
CA ASP A 82 -5.53 -12.77 0.44
C ASP A 82 -5.42 -11.40 -0.22
N GLU A 83 -4.23 -11.10 -0.72
CA GLU A 83 -3.98 -9.85 -1.46
C GLU A 83 -4.41 -9.98 -2.92
N ALA A 84 -5.06 -8.97 -3.46
CA ALA A 84 -5.34 -8.85 -4.89
C ALA A 84 -5.15 -7.41 -5.36
N SER A 85 -4.68 -7.26 -6.59
CA SER A 85 -4.60 -5.98 -7.27
C SER A 85 -5.88 -5.72 -8.05
N PHE A 86 -6.52 -4.58 -7.76
CA PHE A 86 -7.70 -4.11 -8.46
C PHE A 86 -7.43 -2.72 -9.04
N ILE A 87 -7.19 -2.67 -10.35
CA ILE A 87 -6.75 -1.46 -11.05
C ILE A 87 -7.90 -0.91 -11.88
N VAL A 88 -8.07 0.41 -11.88
CA VAL A 88 -9.07 1.09 -12.69
C VAL A 88 -8.44 2.25 -13.48
N ILE A 89 -8.96 2.49 -14.68
CA ILE A 89 -8.72 3.71 -15.42
C ILE A 89 -9.87 4.67 -15.12
N CYS A 90 -9.56 5.93 -14.81
CA CYS A 90 -10.56 6.91 -14.43
C CYS A 90 -10.22 8.29 -15.01
N ASP A 91 -11.24 8.97 -15.56
CA ASP A 91 -11.15 10.35 -16.04
C ASP A 91 -11.75 11.38 -15.05
N GLY A 92 -12.06 10.93 -13.82
CA GLY A 92 -12.71 11.72 -12.78
C GLY A 92 -14.25 11.65 -12.81
N LYS A 93 -14.83 11.03 -13.82
CA LYS A 93 -16.28 10.77 -13.95
C LYS A 93 -16.56 9.30 -14.27
N ASN A 94 -15.91 8.80 -15.31
CA ASN A 94 -16.07 7.43 -15.76
C ASN A 94 -14.98 6.56 -15.13
N ILE A 95 -15.30 5.31 -14.83
CA ILE A 95 -14.41 4.34 -14.21
C ILE A 95 -14.45 3.08 -15.03
N LEU A 96 -13.30 2.65 -15.53
CA LEU A 96 -13.13 1.43 -16.30
C LEU A 96 -12.23 0.47 -15.49
N PRO A 97 -12.78 -0.55 -14.84
CA PRO A 97 -11.99 -1.58 -14.19
C PRO A 97 -11.22 -2.42 -15.20
N LEU A 98 -9.96 -2.71 -14.90
CA LEU A 98 -9.15 -3.71 -15.61
C LEU A 98 -9.36 -5.09 -14.99
N ALA A 99 -8.84 -6.13 -15.65
CA ALA A 99 -8.82 -7.46 -15.07
C ALA A 99 -8.06 -7.43 -13.72
N SER A 100 -8.64 -8.08 -12.71
CA SER A 100 -7.96 -8.22 -11.42
C SER A 100 -6.71 -9.10 -11.57
N SER A 101 -5.73 -8.91 -10.71
CA SER A 101 -4.53 -9.75 -10.68
C SER A 101 -4.12 -10.06 -9.25
N GLN A 102 -3.36 -11.12 -9.11
CA GLN A 102 -2.76 -11.52 -7.84
C GLN A 102 -1.30 -11.87 -8.09
N ASP A 103 -0.39 -11.25 -7.36
CA ASP A 103 1.03 -11.54 -7.39
C ASP A 103 1.45 -12.27 -6.11
N HIS A 104 2.45 -13.14 -6.25
CA HIS A 104 3.02 -13.91 -5.16
C HIS A 104 4.38 -13.35 -4.80
N LYS A 105 4.49 -12.76 -3.62
CA LYS A 105 5.69 -12.03 -3.17
C LYS A 105 6.59 -12.86 -2.27
N ARG A 106 6.03 -13.88 -1.60
CA ARG A 106 6.79 -14.73 -0.68
C ARG A 106 7.73 -15.68 -1.41
N LEU A 107 8.95 -15.81 -0.87
CA LEU A 107 10.01 -16.61 -1.51
C LEU A 107 9.74 -18.11 -1.50
N LYS A 108 9.06 -18.63 -0.48
CA LYS A 108 8.86 -20.06 -0.28
C LYS A 108 7.41 -20.47 -0.59
N SER A 109 7.21 -21.76 -0.82
CA SER A 109 5.88 -22.37 -1.01
C SER A 109 4.95 -22.08 0.17
N ASN A 110 3.63 -22.13 -0.08
CA ASN A 110 2.57 -21.87 0.90
C ASN A 110 2.63 -20.46 1.52
N ASP A 111 3.05 -19.47 0.74
CA ASP A 111 3.15 -18.08 1.15
C ASP A 111 4.04 -17.83 2.38
N PHE A 112 5.16 -18.55 2.48
CA PHE A 112 6.15 -18.41 3.55
C PHE A 112 7.43 -17.69 3.10
N GLY A 113 8.18 -17.20 4.09
CA GLY A 113 9.48 -16.59 3.90
C GLY A 113 9.43 -15.08 3.65
N PRO A 114 10.56 -14.46 3.31
CA PRO A 114 10.63 -13.02 3.09
C PRO A 114 9.90 -12.62 1.80
N ASN A 115 9.45 -11.36 1.75
CA ASN A 115 8.93 -10.77 0.52
C ASN A 115 10.04 -10.60 -0.52
N THR A 116 9.69 -10.83 -1.78
CA THR A 116 10.53 -10.58 -2.96
C THR A 116 9.93 -9.48 -3.82
N GLY A 117 10.53 -9.20 -4.96
CA GLY A 117 9.95 -8.32 -5.99
C GLY A 117 8.78 -8.96 -6.78
N GLY A 118 8.52 -10.24 -6.54
CA GLY A 118 7.48 -11.05 -7.17
C GLY A 118 8.04 -12.38 -7.66
N MET A 119 7.34 -13.46 -7.34
CA MET A 119 7.69 -14.84 -7.74
C MET A 119 6.81 -15.33 -8.90
N GLY A 120 5.75 -14.61 -9.21
CA GLY A 120 4.80 -14.91 -10.25
C GLY A 120 3.49 -14.14 -10.03
N ALA A 121 2.68 -14.06 -11.06
CA ALA A 121 1.38 -13.43 -11.00
C ALA A 121 0.41 -14.10 -11.97
N TYR A 122 -0.87 -13.97 -11.71
CA TYR A 122 -1.91 -14.39 -12.65
C TYR A 122 -3.07 -13.37 -12.69
N SER A 123 -3.78 -13.39 -13.82
CA SER A 123 -4.94 -12.55 -14.08
C SER A 123 -5.93 -13.33 -14.97
N PRO A 124 -7.25 -13.26 -14.70
CA PRO A 124 -7.88 -12.62 -13.55
C PRO A 124 -7.60 -13.38 -12.23
N ALA A 125 -7.68 -12.68 -11.09
CA ALA A 125 -7.51 -13.27 -9.78
C ALA A 125 -8.79 -14.02 -9.34
N PRO A 126 -8.74 -15.34 -9.09
CA PRO A 126 -9.94 -16.12 -8.73
C PRO A 126 -10.61 -15.70 -7.42
N ILE A 127 -9.82 -15.14 -6.49
CA ILE A 127 -10.33 -14.62 -5.21
C ILE A 127 -11.24 -13.40 -5.36
N VAL A 128 -11.16 -12.69 -6.50
CA VAL A 128 -12.02 -11.56 -6.79
C VAL A 128 -13.33 -12.07 -7.42
N SER A 129 -14.17 -12.69 -6.58
CA SER A 129 -15.53 -13.10 -6.98
C SER A 129 -16.37 -11.89 -7.41
N LYS A 130 -17.54 -12.14 -8.00
CA LYS A 130 -18.48 -11.08 -8.38
C LYS A 130 -18.88 -10.23 -7.17
N GLU A 131 -19.10 -10.84 -6.02
CA GLU A 131 -19.45 -10.13 -4.78
C GLU A 131 -18.29 -9.25 -4.29
N ILE A 132 -17.07 -9.76 -4.32
CA ILE A 132 -15.87 -9.00 -3.95
C ILE A 132 -15.66 -7.85 -4.92
N TYR A 133 -15.83 -8.07 -6.22
CA TYR A 133 -15.78 -7.02 -7.24
C TYR A 133 -16.77 -5.88 -6.92
N GLU A 134 -18.04 -6.23 -6.67
CA GLU A 134 -19.08 -5.23 -6.33
C GLU A 134 -18.76 -4.49 -5.02
N LYS A 135 -18.22 -5.18 -4.03
CA LYS A 135 -17.78 -4.59 -2.77
C LYS A 135 -16.65 -3.59 -2.99
N ILE A 136 -15.62 -3.96 -3.76
CA ILE A 136 -14.50 -3.08 -4.10
C ILE A 136 -15.02 -1.84 -4.85
N MET A 137 -15.83 -2.04 -5.87
CA MET A 137 -16.37 -0.93 -6.66
C MET A 137 -17.21 0.04 -5.82
N ASN A 138 -18.08 -0.48 -4.96
CA ASN A 138 -19.05 0.34 -4.22
C ASN A 138 -18.46 0.96 -2.95
N GLN A 139 -17.55 0.27 -2.27
CA GLN A 139 -17.01 0.73 -0.98
C GLN A 139 -15.66 1.43 -1.11
N ILE A 140 -14.89 1.16 -2.17
CA ILE A 140 -13.54 1.71 -2.34
C ILE A 140 -13.45 2.62 -3.56
N ILE A 141 -13.66 2.09 -4.77
CA ILE A 141 -13.36 2.80 -6.01
C ILE A 141 -14.26 4.02 -6.21
N LYS A 142 -15.59 3.81 -6.24
CA LYS A 142 -16.55 4.91 -6.45
C LYS A 142 -16.46 5.98 -5.35
N PRO A 143 -16.36 5.63 -4.05
CA PRO A 143 -16.15 6.63 -3.00
C PRO A 143 -14.84 7.39 -3.14
N THR A 144 -13.75 6.73 -3.56
CA THR A 144 -12.46 7.39 -3.80
C THR A 144 -12.57 8.45 -4.89
N VAL A 145 -13.13 8.10 -6.05
CA VAL A 145 -13.31 9.04 -7.16
C VAL A 145 -14.20 10.23 -6.77
N ARG A 146 -15.30 9.96 -6.06
CA ARG A 146 -16.19 11.02 -5.54
C ARG A 146 -15.49 11.90 -4.51
N GLY A 147 -14.72 11.30 -3.60
CA GLY A 147 -13.97 11.99 -2.56
C GLY A 147 -12.92 12.92 -3.17
N MET A 148 -12.15 12.44 -4.11
CA MET A 148 -11.16 13.25 -4.84
C MET A 148 -11.81 14.43 -5.57
N LYS A 149 -12.93 14.19 -6.27
CA LYS A 149 -13.70 15.26 -6.91
C LYS A 149 -14.17 16.32 -5.90
N LYS A 150 -14.67 15.89 -4.74
CA LYS A 150 -15.12 16.79 -3.65
C LYS A 150 -13.96 17.61 -3.07
N ASP A 151 -12.76 17.03 -3.02
CA ASP A 151 -11.55 17.72 -2.55
C ASP A 151 -10.89 18.58 -3.63
N GLY A 152 -11.50 18.71 -4.81
CA GLY A 152 -10.98 19.54 -5.91
C GLY A 152 -9.81 18.91 -6.66
N VAL A 153 -9.47 17.66 -6.39
CA VAL A 153 -8.41 16.93 -7.09
C VAL A 153 -8.94 16.48 -8.44
N LYS A 154 -8.43 17.11 -9.51
CA LYS A 154 -8.80 16.73 -10.88
C LYS A 154 -8.03 15.48 -11.30
N PHE A 155 -8.75 14.39 -11.52
CA PHE A 155 -8.25 13.22 -12.24
C PHE A 155 -8.22 13.57 -13.73
N GLN A 156 -7.08 14.03 -14.21
CA GLN A 156 -6.85 14.19 -15.65
C GLN A 156 -5.73 13.23 -16.02
N PRO A 157 -6.01 12.17 -16.77
CA PRO A 157 -4.94 11.39 -17.38
C PRO A 157 -4.19 12.34 -18.33
N LYS A 158 -2.94 12.66 -18.01
CA LYS A 158 -2.06 13.32 -18.98
C LYS A 158 -1.66 12.25 -20.01
N LEU A 159 -2.45 12.08 -21.05
CA LEU A 159 -1.98 11.43 -22.27
C LEU A 159 -0.87 12.33 -22.84
N ARG A 160 0.39 12.03 -22.54
CA ARG A 160 1.50 12.61 -23.28
C ARG A 160 1.50 11.96 -24.67
N HIS A 161 1.23 12.77 -25.68
CA HIS A 161 1.52 12.39 -27.05
C HIS A 161 3.05 12.22 -27.15
N VAL A 162 3.50 10.99 -27.36
CA VAL A 162 4.90 10.71 -27.71
C VAL A 162 5.00 10.85 -29.22
N PRO A 163 5.73 11.84 -29.76
CA PRO A 163 5.92 11.96 -31.20
C PRO A 163 6.54 10.67 -31.74
N ASN A 164 6.07 10.22 -32.90
CA ASN A 164 6.57 9.03 -33.56
C ASN A 164 8.12 9.07 -33.64
N GLY A 165 8.78 8.10 -33.02
CA GLY A 165 10.23 7.89 -33.08
C GLY A 165 11.01 8.17 -31.81
N GLN A 166 10.39 8.60 -30.69
CA GLN A 166 11.09 8.74 -29.41
C GLN A 166 10.71 7.59 -28.44
N SER A 167 11.72 6.90 -27.91
CA SER A 167 11.52 5.89 -26.86
C SER A 167 11.39 6.53 -25.48
N TYR A 168 10.72 5.85 -24.56
CA TYR A 168 10.62 6.28 -23.15
C TYR A 168 11.98 6.37 -22.41
N ALA A 169 13.05 5.85 -23.02
CA ALA A 169 14.39 5.86 -22.46
C ALA A 169 15.11 7.21 -22.57
N ASP A 170 14.61 8.14 -23.39
CA ASP A 170 15.27 9.40 -23.74
C ASP A 170 14.73 10.62 -22.95
N GLN A 171 14.05 10.41 -21.83
CA GLN A 171 13.54 11.51 -20.99
C GLN A 171 14.39 11.67 -19.71
N PRO A 172 14.84 12.91 -19.41
CA PRO A 172 15.59 13.20 -18.18
C PRO A 172 14.77 13.05 -16.91
#